data_2f5d53e9c70029fdea566d92929d78af
#
_entry.id   2f5d53e9c70029fdea566d92929d78af
#
_cell.length_a   1.000
_cell.length_b   1.000
_cell.length_c   1.000
_cell.angle_alpha   90.00
_cell.angle_beta   90.00
_cell.angle_gamma   90.00
#
_symmetry.space_group_name_H-M   'P 1'
#
loop_
_entity.id
_entity.type
_entity.pdbx_description
1 polymer ?
#
loop_
_entity_poly.entity_id
_entity_poly.type
_entity_poly.pdbx_seq_one_letter_code
_entity_poly.pdbx_strand_id
1 'polypeptide(L)'
;MKSNLFFLIPALTLTLFVTSCSKSDPVTPPATSPQGTWNGTGQYGTTPGGPSYVFVLKLNANGSVNITGNNSTAIDVATGTWQLVQDSVKATYTYASSSATYSLSAKYSASSNIMVGTIGLATATSGVGLFSVTRQ
;
A
#
# COMPACT_ATOMS: atom_id res chain seq x y z
N MET A 1 -31.03 49.57 -66.79
CA MET A 1 -29.72 49.04 -66.24
C MET A 1 -30.00 48.53 -64.82
N LYS A 2 -29.90 47.20 -64.63
CA LYS A 2 -30.32 46.51 -63.41
C LYS A 2 -29.06 46.15 -62.60
N SER A 3 -28.95 46.69 -61.41
CA SER A 3 -27.87 46.36 -60.50
C SER A 3 -28.40 45.38 -59.47
N ASN A 4 -27.87 44.15 -59.49
CA ASN A 4 -28.18 43.11 -58.51
C ASN A 4 -27.21 43.21 -57.32
N LEU A 5 -27.74 43.53 -56.15
CA LEU A 5 -27.02 43.57 -54.88
C LEU A 5 -27.12 42.21 -54.26
N PHE A 6 -26.00 41.43 -54.24
CA PHE A 6 -25.88 40.15 -53.59
C PHE A 6 -25.57 40.39 -52.11
N PHE A 7 -26.50 40.04 -51.25
CA PHE A 7 -26.26 39.97 -49.78
C PHE A 7 -25.57 38.67 -49.44
N LEU A 8 -24.31 38.75 -49.01
CA LEU A 8 -23.56 37.65 -48.43
C LEU A 8 -23.83 37.62 -46.91
N ILE A 9 -24.50 36.59 -46.45
CA ILE A 9 -24.69 36.31 -45.03
C ILE A 9 -23.53 35.43 -44.56
N PRO A 10 -22.68 35.83 -43.61
CA PRO A 10 -21.69 34.93 -43.04
C PRO A 10 -22.37 34.03 -41.98
N ALA A 11 -22.38 32.73 -42.24
CA ALA A 11 -22.79 31.73 -41.28
C ALA A 11 -21.74 31.62 -40.15
N LEU A 12 -22.12 32.07 -38.97
CA LEU A 12 -21.32 31.97 -37.73
C LEU A 12 -21.46 30.55 -37.17
N THR A 13 -20.51 29.68 -37.49
CA THR A 13 -20.43 28.33 -36.89
C THR A 13 -19.87 28.42 -35.49
N LEU A 14 -20.77 28.25 -34.50
CA LEU A 14 -20.45 28.16 -33.07
C LEU A 14 -19.90 26.75 -32.76
N THR A 15 -18.58 26.59 -32.71
CA THR A 15 -17.93 25.35 -32.29
C THR A 15 -17.96 25.24 -30.75
N LEU A 16 -18.82 24.35 -30.24
CA LEU A 16 -18.81 23.95 -28.83
C LEU A 16 -17.57 23.10 -28.53
N PHE A 17 -16.61 23.66 -27.82
CA PHE A 17 -15.53 22.89 -27.21
C PHE A 17 -16.06 22.16 -25.96
N VAL A 18 -16.37 20.88 -26.09
CA VAL A 18 -16.58 20.01 -24.95
C VAL A 18 -15.21 19.70 -24.32
N THR A 19 -14.84 20.44 -23.26
CA THR A 19 -13.71 20.09 -22.40
C THR A 19 -14.09 18.84 -21.61
N SER A 20 -13.66 17.68 -22.12
CA SER A 20 -13.70 16.42 -21.36
C SER A 20 -12.71 16.53 -20.21
N CYS A 21 -13.20 16.77 -19.01
CA CYS A 21 -12.42 16.54 -17.79
C CYS A 21 -12.20 15.05 -17.66
N SER A 22 -11.05 14.57 -18.10
CA SER A 22 -10.56 13.23 -17.73
C SER A 22 -10.33 13.22 -16.22
N LYS A 23 -11.23 12.57 -15.47
CA LYS A 23 -10.93 12.16 -14.11
C LYS A 23 -9.67 11.30 -14.18
N SER A 24 -8.57 11.80 -13.62
CA SER A 24 -7.39 10.98 -13.42
C SER A 24 -7.78 9.87 -12.45
N ASP A 25 -7.92 8.66 -12.94
CA ASP A 25 -8.06 7.51 -12.06
C ASP A 25 -6.85 7.48 -11.11
N PRO A 26 -7.04 7.13 -9.84
CA PRO A 26 -5.93 7.02 -8.91
C PRO A 26 -4.91 6.05 -9.50
N VAL A 27 -3.68 6.53 -9.72
CA VAL A 27 -2.59 5.72 -10.26
C VAL A 27 -2.36 4.57 -9.29
N THR A 28 -2.88 3.40 -9.64
CA THR A 28 -2.58 2.16 -8.93
C THR A 28 -1.06 1.93 -9.03
N PRO A 29 -0.34 1.83 -7.91
CA PRO A 29 1.10 1.56 -7.95
C PRO A 29 1.37 0.33 -8.81
N PRO A 30 2.45 0.32 -9.62
CA PRO A 30 2.74 -0.84 -10.45
C PRO A 30 2.85 -2.08 -9.57
N ALA A 31 2.18 -3.16 -9.98
CA ALA A 31 2.12 -4.43 -9.26
C ALA A 31 3.48 -5.08 -8.96
N THR A 32 4.56 -4.54 -9.52
CA THR A 32 5.94 -5.00 -9.35
C THR A 32 6.60 -4.60 -8.03
N SER A 33 6.00 -3.68 -7.25
CA SER A 33 6.57 -3.21 -5.98
C SER A 33 5.67 -3.58 -4.80
N PRO A 34 6.23 -4.02 -3.65
CA PRO A 34 5.47 -4.25 -2.43
C PRO A 34 5.07 -2.96 -1.69
N GLN A 35 5.45 -1.79 -2.21
CA GLN A 35 5.07 -0.49 -1.62
C GLN A 35 3.55 -0.36 -1.51
N GLY A 36 3.10 0.28 -0.44
CA GLY A 36 1.68 0.51 -0.18
C GLY A 36 1.26 0.10 1.22
N THR A 37 -0.04 0.14 1.46
CA THR A 37 -0.64 -0.26 2.74
C THR A 37 -1.21 -1.68 2.62
N TRP A 38 -0.92 -2.49 3.63
CA TRP A 38 -1.32 -3.87 3.74
C TRP A 38 -2.03 -4.07 5.07
N ASN A 39 -3.26 -4.54 5.03
CA ASN A 39 -4.09 -4.75 6.22
C ASN A 39 -4.37 -6.23 6.43
N GLY A 40 -4.36 -6.65 7.68
CA GLY A 40 -4.68 -8.03 8.02
C GLY A 40 -4.49 -8.34 9.49
N THR A 41 -3.99 -9.52 9.75
CA THR A 41 -3.83 -10.05 11.12
C THR A 41 -2.41 -10.52 11.38
N GLY A 42 -1.92 -10.20 12.57
CA GLY A 42 -0.80 -10.87 13.20
C GLY A 42 -1.30 -11.90 14.19
N GLN A 43 -0.45 -12.87 14.51
CA GLN A 43 -0.72 -13.92 15.47
C GLN A 43 0.50 -14.09 16.38
N TYR A 44 0.26 -14.21 17.67
CA TYR A 44 1.32 -14.57 18.62
C TYR A 44 1.64 -16.06 18.54
N GLY A 45 2.94 -16.36 18.58
CA GLY A 45 3.43 -17.73 18.44
C GLY A 45 3.48 -18.21 16.99
N THR A 46 4.14 -19.34 16.80
CA THR A 46 4.41 -19.93 15.47
C THR A 46 3.47 -21.08 15.13
N THR A 47 2.60 -21.46 16.06
CA THR A 47 1.60 -22.52 15.87
C THR A 47 0.29 -21.89 15.41
N PRO A 48 -0.35 -22.37 14.34
CA PRO A 48 -1.65 -21.88 13.89
C PRO A 48 -2.71 -21.95 15.01
N GLY A 49 -3.56 -20.89 15.09
CA GLY A 49 -4.62 -20.81 16.11
C GLY A 49 -4.25 -20.06 17.38
N GLY A 50 -3.06 -19.48 17.47
CA GLY A 50 -2.68 -18.58 18.56
C GLY A 50 -3.51 -17.28 18.58
N PRO A 51 -3.46 -16.50 19.69
CA PRO A 51 -4.14 -15.22 19.79
C PRO A 51 -3.76 -14.29 18.65
N SER A 52 -4.74 -13.68 18.01
CA SER A 52 -4.55 -12.79 16.85
C SER A 52 -4.81 -11.33 17.22
N TYR A 53 -4.22 -10.43 16.45
CA TYR A 53 -4.37 -8.98 16.57
C TYR A 53 -4.42 -8.34 15.19
N VAL A 54 -4.99 -7.14 15.08
CA VAL A 54 -4.96 -6.37 13.83
C VAL A 54 -3.52 -5.98 13.52
N PHE A 55 -3.11 -6.20 12.28
CA PHE A 55 -1.75 -5.90 11.83
C PHE A 55 -1.81 -5.12 10.51
N VAL A 56 -1.36 -3.86 10.56
CA VAL A 56 -1.26 -2.98 9.40
C VAL A 56 0.21 -2.72 9.11
N LEU A 57 0.60 -2.95 7.87
CA LEU A 57 1.96 -2.77 7.40
C LEU A 57 1.95 -1.74 6.26
N LYS A 58 2.62 -0.60 6.46
CA LYS A 58 2.78 0.43 5.43
C LYS A 58 4.23 0.48 4.98
N LEU A 59 4.48 0.07 3.74
CA LEU A 59 5.79 0.07 3.09
C LEU A 59 5.93 1.33 2.24
N ASN A 60 6.76 2.28 2.68
CA ASN A 60 6.95 3.55 1.99
C ASN A 60 8.03 3.45 0.91
N ALA A 61 7.93 4.29 -0.13
CA ALA A 61 8.86 4.30 -1.26
C ALA A 61 10.31 4.63 -0.87
N ASN A 62 10.51 5.34 0.24
CA ASN A 62 11.82 5.68 0.77
C ASN A 62 12.48 4.57 1.61
N GLY A 63 11.93 3.36 1.63
CA GLY A 63 12.44 2.25 2.42
C GLY A 63 12.05 2.28 3.91
N SER A 64 11.26 3.26 4.36
CA SER A 64 10.73 3.24 5.72
C SER A 64 9.50 2.36 5.83
N VAL A 65 9.27 1.78 7.00
CA VAL A 65 8.08 1.01 7.34
C VAL A 65 7.38 1.61 8.54
N ASN A 66 6.06 1.64 8.49
CA ASN A 66 5.21 1.90 9.64
C ASN A 66 4.35 0.67 9.89
N ILE A 67 4.27 0.26 11.14
CA ILE A 67 3.44 -0.87 11.56
C ILE A 67 2.46 -0.37 12.61
N THR A 68 1.22 -0.80 12.50
CA THR A 68 0.21 -0.60 13.52
C THR A 68 -0.29 -1.97 13.93
N GLY A 69 -0.10 -2.31 15.19
CA GLY A 69 -0.68 -3.47 15.84
C GLY A 69 -1.82 -3.02 16.75
N ASN A 70 -2.90 -3.78 16.80
CA ASN A 70 -3.97 -3.55 17.74
C ASN A 70 -4.36 -4.87 18.39
N ASN A 71 -3.96 -5.05 19.63
CA ASN A 71 -4.58 -6.01 20.50
C ASN A 71 -5.76 -5.32 21.19
N SER A 72 -6.85 -5.96 21.44
CA SER A 72 -8.15 -5.42 21.91
C SER A 72 -8.12 -4.27 22.97
N THR A 73 -6.98 -3.89 23.48
CA THR A 73 -6.81 -2.91 24.57
C THR A 73 -6.02 -1.66 24.18
N ALA A 74 -5.14 -1.71 23.18
CA ALA A 74 -4.33 -0.56 22.77
C ALA A 74 -3.88 -0.64 21.31
N ILE A 75 -3.77 0.52 20.66
CA ILE A 75 -3.08 0.67 19.38
C ILE A 75 -1.60 0.83 19.70
N ASP A 76 -0.76 -0.04 19.15
CA ASP A 76 0.68 0.06 19.24
C ASP A 76 1.26 0.36 17.86
N VAL A 77 2.17 1.33 17.79
CA VAL A 77 2.80 1.77 16.55
C VAL A 77 4.29 1.51 16.59
N ALA A 78 4.81 1.06 15.46
CA ALA A 78 6.23 0.84 15.29
C ALA A 78 6.72 1.48 14.00
N THR A 79 7.98 1.88 13.98
CA THR A 79 8.64 2.44 12.81
C THR A 79 9.97 1.72 12.57
N GLY A 80 10.40 1.72 11.31
CA GLY A 80 11.64 1.07 10.96
C GLY A 80 11.96 1.17 9.46
N THR A 81 12.67 0.19 8.96
CA THR A 81 13.08 0.11 7.55
C THR A 81 12.69 -1.22 6.94
N TRP A 82 12.49 -1.21 5.63
CA TRP A 82 12.21 -2.42 4.86
C TRP A 82 13.01 -2.45 3.56
N GLN A 83 13.16 -3.62 3.03
CA GLN A 83 13.75 -3.87 1.72
C GLN A 83 13.14 -5.11 1.06
N LEU A 84 13.14 -5.13 -0.27
CA LEU A 84 12.83 -6.33 -1.03
C LEU A 84 14.15 -7.03 -1.37
N VAL A 85 14.30 -8.25 -0.87
CA VAL A 85 15.46 -9.11 -1.15
C VAL A 85 14.96 -10.30 -1.95
N GLN A 86 15.29 -10.34 -3.23
CA GLN A 86 14.73 -11.29 -4.18
C GLN A 86 13.19 -11.19 -4.22
N ASP A 87 12.48 -12.18 -3.75
CA ASP A 87 11.02 -12.28 -3.65
C ASP A 87 10.49 -12.11 -2.21
N SER A 88 11.31 -11.63 -1.30
CA SER A 88 10.96 -11.52 0.11
C SER A 88 11.05 -10.09 0.61
N VAL A 89 9.96 -9.58 1.15
CA VAL A 89 9.95 -8.35 1.94
C VAL A 89 10.57 -8.67 3.30
N LYS A 90 11.62 -7.95 3.65
CA LYS A 90 12.25 -7.99 4.98
C LYS A 90 12.15 -6.61 5.61
N ALA A 91 11.77 -6.56 6.89
CA ALA A 91 11.73 -5.31 7.63
C ALA A 91 12.23 -5.51 9.06
N THR A 92 12.81 -4.43 9.60
CA THR A 92 13.15 -4.33 11.02
C THR A 92 12.49 -3.07 11.57
N TYR A 93 11.81 -3.18 12.70
CA TYR A 93 11.00 -2.11 13.28
C TYR A 93 11.01 -2.15 14.80
N THR A 94 10.80 -0.99 15.42
CA THR A 94 10.80 -0.83 16.88
C THR A 94 9.48 -0.21 17.33
N TYR A 95 8.82 -0.81 18.30
CA TYR A 95 7.61 -0.27 18.89
C TYR A 95 7.92 0.91 19.81
N ALA A 96 7.14 1.98 19.67
CA ALA A 96 7.30 3.19 20.47
C ALA A 96 6.98 2.96 21.96
N SER A 97 6.03 2.08 22.26
CA SER A 97 5.55 1.81 23.62
C SER A 97 6.55 1.01 24.47
N SER A 98 7.26 0.06 23.86
CA SER A 98 8.11 -0.90 24.58
C SER A 98 9.58 -0.79 24.26
N SER A 99 9.95 0.00 23.24
CA SER A 99 11.30 0.04 22.66
C SER A 99 11.79 -1.35 22.17
N ALA A 100 10.89 -2.31 22.05
CA ALA A 100 11.21 -3.64 21.56
C ALA A 100 11.36 -3.63 20.04
N THR A 101 12.45 -4.22 19.56
CA THR A 101 12.76 -4.34 18.13
C THR A 101 12.40 -5.73 17.64
N TYR A 102 11.75 -5.76 16.49
CA TYR A 102 11.36 -6.99 15.78
C TYR A 102 11.81 -6.93 14.33
N SER A 103 11.91 -8.10 13.72
CA SER A 103 12.10 -8.24 12.27
C SER A 103 11.03 -9.15 11.70
N LEU A 104 10.66 -8.90 10.44
CA LEU A 104 9.74 -9.75 9.71
C LEU A 104 10.32 -10.19 8.37
N SER A 105 9.81 -11.31 7.89
CA SER A 105 10.06 -11.78 6.53
C SER A 105 8.78 -12.33 5.93
N ALA A 106 8.42 -11.87 4.72
CA ALA A 106 7.25 -12.34 3.99
C ALA A 106 7.58 -12.57 2.52
N LYS A 107 7.06 -13.63 1.95
CA LYS A 107 7.05 -13.83 0.51
C LYS A 107 6.17 -12.79 -0.16
N TYR A 108 6.69 -12.18 -1.21
CA TYR A 108 5.99 -11.24 -2.07
C TYR A 108 5.91 -11.75 -3.50
N SER A 109 4.75 -11.65 -4.11
CA SER A 109 4.54 -11.84 -5.54
C SER A 109 3.79 -10.64 -6.10
N ALA A 110 4.27 -10.11 -7.23
CA ALA A 110 3.62 -8.99 -7.90
C ALA A 110 2.17 -9.28 -8.35
N SER A 111 1.85 -10.54 -8.59
CA SER A 111 0.51 -11.00 -8.96
C SER A 111 -0.41 -11.28 -7.77
N SER A 112 0.13 -11.25 -6.54
CA SER A 112 -0.61 -11.55 -5.33
C SER A 112 -0.91 -10.27 -4.55
N ASN A 113 -2.14 -10.12 -4.12
CA ASN A 113 -2.54 -9.07 -3.19
C ASN A 113 -2.42 -9.52 -1.72
N ILE A 114 -1.76 -10.63 -1.46
CA ILE A 114 -1.60 -11.20 -0.11
C ILE A 114 -0.11 -11.39 0.16
N MET A 115 0.33 -10.99 1.34
CA MET A 115 1.61 -11.38 1.92
C MET A 115 1.38 -12.19 3.20
N VAL A 116 2.07 -13.33 3.28
CA VAL A 116 2.11 -14.17 4.48
C VAL A 116 3.56 -14.26 4.93
N GLY A 117 3.78 -14.12 6.22
CA GLY A 117 5.13 -14.08 6.75
C GLY A 117 5.25 -14.42 8.21
N THR A 118 6.47 -14.29 8.70
CA THR A 118 6.87 -14.58 10.07
C THR A 118 7.45 -13.33 10.74
N ILE A 119 7.35 -13.28 12.05
CA ILE A 119 7.90 -12.24 12.92
C ILE A 119 8.86 -12.89 13.90
N GLY A 120 10.00 -12.26 14.11
CA GLY A 120 11.00 -12.64 15.08
C GLY A 120 11.46 -11.48 15.94
N LEU A 121 12.22 -11.75 16.98
CA LEU A 121 12.78 -10.77 17.90
C LEU A 121 14.16 -10.30 17.41
N ALA A 122 14.42 -9.01 17.51
CA ALA A 122 15.66 -8.36 17.09
C ALA A 122 15.99 -8.68 15.61
N THR A 123 17.08 -9.36 15.33
CA THR A 123 17.52 -9.71 13.97
C THR A 123 16.92 -11.02 13.44
N ALA A 124 16.29 -11.82 14.30
CA ALA A 124 15.59 -13.03 13.88
C ALA A 124 14.31 -12.66 13.13
N THR A 125 14.04 -13.31 12.01
CA THR A 125 12.85 -13.05 11.19
C THR A 125 11.70 -14.02 11.46
N SER A 126 11.85 -14.90 12.46
CA SER A 126 10.84 -15.90 12.86
C SER A 126 10.93 -16.21 14.35
N GLY A 127 9.99 -16.97 14.87
CA GLY A 127 10.01 -17.49 16.24
C GLY A 127 9.07 -16.77 17.21
N VAL A 128 8.53 -15.60 16.86
CA VAL A 128 7.64 -14.83 17.73
C VAL A 128 6.20 -14.84 17.26
N GLY A 129 5.97 -14.74 15.94
CA GLY A 129 4.63 -14.66 15.41
C GLY A 129 4.55 -14.98 13.92
N LEU A 130 3.31 -15.05 13.45
CA LEU A 130 2.93 -15.18 12.05
C LEU A 130 2.09 -13.97 11.67
N PHE A 131 2.00 -13.65 10.38
CA PHE A 131 1.06 -12.64 9.89
C PHE A 131 0.57 -12.95 8.48
N SER A 132 -0.61 -12.43 8.18
CA SER A 132 -1.20 -12.44 6.84
C SER A 132 -1.86 -11.10 6.60
N VAL A 133 -1.49 -10.45 5.49
CA VAL A 133 -1.99 -9.12 5.13
C VAL A 133 -2.35 -9.06 3.66
N THR A 134 -3.36 -8.26 3.34
CA THR A 134 -3.86 -8.02 1.98
C THR A 134 -3.62 -6.56 1.60
N ARG A 135 -3.23 -6.31 0.37
CA ARG A 135 -3.03 -4.95 -0.16
C ARG A 135 -4.37 -4.19 -0.20
N GLN A 136 -4.31 -2.91 0.19
CA GLN A 136 -5.41 -1.96 0.07
C GLN A 136 -5.40 -1.25 -1.27
#